data_f336714107e8de2dd45a53c96a102a1b
#
_entry.id   f336714107e8de2dd45a53c96a102a1b
#
_cell.length_a   1.000
_cell.length_b   1.000
_cell.length_c   1.000
_cell.angle_alpha   90.00
_cell.angle_beta   90.00
_cell.angle_gamma   90.00
#
_symmetry.space_group_name_H-M   'P 1'
#
loop_
_entity.id
_entity.type
_entity.pdbx_description
1 polymer ?
#
loop_
_entity_poly.entity_id
_entity_poly.type
_entity_poly.pdbx_seq_one_letter_code
_entity_poly.pdbx_strand_id
1 'polypeptide(L)'
;PIHIKQIDKSHNGLACNCTCPICGESLIAKKGNGGKVPHFAHKQDSPCTHPEYIKQTNIHAMAEQIFLEEKEIELPSLSSQAGNYIAYFFRGGKWQIEEVELEKKISDFIPDIILKKGNDTLLIEIYVTHAVDENKKNKIIEANLPVIEIDLSGFVHDDMTKEDLRLHLRETARMNWIHMPIAII
;
A
#
# COMPACT_ATOMS: atom_id res chain seq x y z
N PRO A 1 -1.92 6.22 10.25
CA PRO A 1 -1.87 7.53 9.56
C PRO A 1 -3.12 8.36 9.83
N ILE A 2 -2.97 9.68 9.94
CA ILE A 2 -4.06 10.61 10.14
C ILE A 2 -4.04 11.66 9.02
N HIS A 3 -5.19 11.96 8.44
CA HIS A 3 -5.30 13.01 7.42
C HIS A 3 -5.42 14.38 8.08
N ILE A 4 -4.82 15.44 7.46
CA ILE A 4 -4.81 16.80 8.02
C ILE A 4 -6.23 17.35 8.30
N LYS A 5 -7.23 16.96 7.52
CA LYS A 5 -8.63 17.33 7.74
C LYS A 5 -9.24 16.74 9.01
N GLN A 6 -8.70 15.63 9.52
CA GLN A 6 -9.14 14.96 10.75
C GLN A 6 -8.57 15.59 12.02
N ILE A 7 -7.61 16.49 11.88
CA ILE A 7 -7.03 17.24 12.99
C ILE A 7 -8.00 18.36 13.40
N ASP A 8 -8.42 18.39 14.64
CA ASP A 8 -9.24 19.48 15.19
C ASP A 8 -8.49 20.81 15.22
N LYS A 9 -9.24 21.92 15.23
CA LYS A 9 -8.64 23.26 15.36
C LYS A 9 -7.81 23.44 16.64
N SER A 10 -8.20 22.77 17.72
CA SER A 10 -7.47 22.74 19.00
C SER A 10 -6.12 22.03 18.93
N HIS A 11 -5.93 21.13 17.96
CA HIS A 11 -4.72 20.36 17.73
C HIS A 11 -3.90 20.90 16.54
N ASN A 12 -4.04 22.16 16.19
CA ASN A 12 -3.24 22.81 15.15
C ASN A 12 -1.77 22.97 15.58
N GLY A 13 -0.85 23.07 14.64
CA GLY A 13 0.58 23.19 14.91
C GLY A 13 1.18 21.90 15.48
N LEU A 14 2.03 22.01 16.45
CA LEU A 14 2.66 20.86 17.14
C LEU A 14 1.70 20.12 18.08
N ALA A 15 0.57 20.74 18.45
CA ALA A 15 -0.42 20.13 19.34
C ALA A 15 -1.10 18.90 18.73
N CYS A 16 -0.93 18.65 17.42
CA CYS A 16 -1.41 17.41 16.79
C CYS A 16 -0.67 16.16 17.28
N ASN A 17 0.50 16.28 17.91
CA ASN A 17 1.39 15.18 18.26
C ASN A 17 1.68 14.22 17.09
N CYS A 18 1.69 14.77 15.89
CA CYS A 18 1.94 14.03 14.66
C CYS A 18 3.43 13.86 14.45
N THR A 19 3.85 12.70 14.03
CA THR A 19 5.25 12.40 13.71
C THR A 19 5.41 12.06 12.23
N CYS A 20 6.56 12.40 11.67
CA CYS A 20 6.93 11.99 10.32
C CYS A 20 7.19 10.48 10.30
N PRO A 21 6.54 9.73 9.42
CA PRO A 21 6.75 8.28 9.35
C PRO A 21 8.14 7.90 8.84
N ILE A 22 8.86 8.85 8.23
CA ILE A 22 10.21 8.61 7.67
C ILE A 22 11.31 8.88 8.69
N CYS A 23 11.29 10.07 9.32
CA CYS A 23 12.36 10.48 10.22
C CYS A 23 11.98 10.48 11.70
N GLY A 24 10.72 10.22 12.05
CA GLY A 24 10.20 10.24 13.42
C GLY A 24 10.07 11.63 14.05
N GLU A 25 10.49 12.71 13.36
CA GLU A 25 10.36 14.07 13.89
C GLU A 25 8.91 14.52 14.01
N SER A 26 8.66 15.42 14.97
CA SER A 26 7.34 16.04 15.14
C SER A 26 6.97 16.90 13.94
N LEU A 27 5.74 16.71 13.45
CA LEU A 27 5.17 17.49 12.37
C LEU A 27 4.30 18.63 12.90
N ILE A 28 4.22 19.68 12.10
CA ILE A 28 3.37 20.86 12.33
C ILE A 28 2.12 20.71 11.45
N ALA A 29 0.95 20.57 12.06
CA ALA A 29 -0.31 20.61 11.33
C ALA A 29 -0.62 22.05 10.89
N LYS A 30 -0.57 22.33 9.60
CA LYS A 30 -0.92 23.62 9.00
C LYS A 30 -2.30 23.51 8.36
N LYS A 31 -3.30 24.09 8.99
CA LYS A 31 -4.70 24.02 8.54
C LYS A 31 -5.02 24.84 7.29
N GLY A 32 -4.08 25.67 6.84
CA GLY A 32 -4.30 26.58 5.72
C GLY A 32 -5.21 27.76 6.09
N ASN A 33 -4.82 28.96 5.70
CA ASN A 33 -5.65 30.16 5.75
C ASN A 33 -5.45 30.94 4.45
N GLY A 34 -6.48 31.61 3.95
CA GLY A 34 -6.34 32.48 2.78
C GLY A 34 -5.99 31.78 1.48
N GLY A 35 -6.58 30.59 1.23
CA GLY A 35 -6.37 29.82 0.00
C GLY A 35 -5.18 28.87 0.01
N LYS A 36 -4.48 28.74 1.14
CA LYS A 36 -3.42 27.73 1.30
C LYS A 36 -4.00 26.36 1.63
N VAL A 37 -3.53 25.34 0.94
CA VAL A 37 -3.94 23.94 1.16
C VAL A 37 -3.47 23.46 2.53
N PRO A 38 -4.34 22.85 3.36
CA PRO A 38 -3.94 22.22 4.62
C PRO A 38 -2.91 21.10 4.39
N HIS A 39 -1.83 21.10 5.18
CA HIS A 39 -0.78 20.10 5.08
C HIS A 39 -0.02 19.92 6.39
N PHE A 40 0.73 18.81 6.52
CA PHE A 40 1.73 18.65 7.55
C PHE A 40 3.08 19.19 7.06
N ALA A 41 3.83 19.82 7.93
CA ALA A 41 5.16 20.32 7.61
C ALA A 41 6.15 19.98 8.73
N HIS A 42 7.40 19.79 8.38
CA HIS A 42 8.51 19.78 9.33
C HIS A 42 8.81 21.19 9.86
N LYS A 43 9.60 21.27 10.92
CA LYS A 43 10.25 22.53 11.32
C LYS A 43 11.21 22.99 10.21
N GLN A 44 11.49 24.30 10.19
CA GLN A 44 12.26 24.92 9.10
C GLN A 44 13.64 24.32 8.89
N ASP A 45 14.29 23.83 9.95
CA ASP A 45 15.65 23.26 9.93
C ASP A 45 15.65 21.73 9.93
N SER A 46 14.55 21.08 9.60
CA SER A 46 14.50 19.62 9.54
C SER A 46 15.37 19.09 8.39
N PRO A 47 16.22 18.08 8.63
CA PRO A 47 16.99 17.43 7.58
C PRO A 47 16.13 16.57 6.64
N CYS A 48 14.86 16.35 6.97
CA CYS A 48 13.94 15.57 6.17
C CYS A 48 13.41 16.39 4.98
N THR A 49 14.04 16.26 3.83
CA THR A 49 13.81 17.12 2.65
C THR A 49 13.01 16.46 1.52
N HIS A 50 12.37 15.30 1.76
CA HIS A 50 11.73 14.52 0.69
C HIS A 50 10.18 14.52 0.78
N PRO A 51 9.49 15.57 0.30
CA PRO A 51 8.01 15.63 0.32
C PRO A 51 7.34 14.50 -0.49
N GLU A 52 8.01 13.99 -1.53
CA GLU A 52 7.49 12.89 -2.34
C GLU A 52 7.53 11.56 -1.60
N TYR A 53 8.59 11.30 -0.84
CA TYR A 53 8.65 10.14 0.06
C TYR A 53 7.57 10.17 1.14
N ILE A 54 7.21 11.36 1.64
CA ILE A 54 6.15 11.51 2.65
C ILE A 54 4.79 11.10 2.07
N LYS A 55 4.49 11.50 0.84
CA LYS A 55 3.24 11.12 0.16
C LYS A 55 3.19 9.60 -0.08
N GLN A 56 4.24 9.02 -0.58
CA GLN A 56 4.36 7.59 -0.82
C GLN A 56 4.18 6.81 0.50
N THR A 57 4.92 7.17 1.54
CA THR A 57 4.84 6.50 2.85
C THR A 57 3.46 6.62 3.47
N ASN A 58 2.75 7.75 3.27
CA ASN A 58 1.38 7.89 3.77
C ASN A 58 0.40 6.96 3.04
N ILE A 59 0.54 6.76 1.72
CA ILE A 59 -0.31 5.85 0.96
C ILE A 59 -0.02 4.41 1.37
N HIS A 60 1.24 4.01 1.48
CA HIS A 60 1.63 2.69 1.99
C HIS A 60 1.02 2.44 3.37
N ALA A 61 1.27 3.32 4.33
CA ALA A 61 0.77 3.17 5.69
C ALA A 61 -0.76 3.21 5.78
N MET A 62 -1.46 3.95 4.90
CA MET A 62 -2.92 3.89 4.83
C MET A 62 -3.40 2.56 4.25
N ALA A 63 -2.75 2.06 3.19
CA ALA A 63 -3.09 0.77 2.60
C ALA A 63 -2.88 -0.37 3.60
N GLU A 64 -1.74 -0.41 4.27
CA GLU A 64 -1.45 -1.36 5.35
C GLU A 64 -2.53 -1.34 6.44
N GLN A 65 -2.93 -0.14 6.90
CA GLN A 65 -3.98 0.00 7.91
C GLN A 65 -5.34 -0.49 7.39
N ILE A 66 -5.65 -0.29 6.10
CA ILE A 66 -6.87 -0.80 5.49
C ILE A 66 -6.85 -2.33 5.51
N PHE A 67 -5.73 -2.97 5.10
CA PHE A 67 -5.62 -4.42 5.10
C PHE A 67 -5.72 -5.05 6.49
N LEU A 68 -5.27 -4.37 7.55
CA LEU A 68 -5.49 -4.82 8.93
C LEU A 68 -6.97 -4.86 9.32
N GLU A 69 -7.81 -4.06 8.67
CA GLU A 69 -9.25 -3.96 8.94
C GLU A 69 -10.10 -4.81 7.98
N GLU A 70 -9.58 -5.13 6.79
CA GLU A 70 -10.28 -5.94 5.79
C GLU A 70 -10.32 -7.42 6.17
N LYS A 71 -11.41 -8.08 5.76
CA LYS A 71 -11.62 -9.52 5.97
C LYS A 71 -11.60 -10.32 4.68
N GLU A 72 -11.59 -9.64 3.55
CA GLU A 72 -11.50 -10.25 2.23
C GLU A 72 -10.82 -9.33 1.23
N ILE A 73 -10.25 -9.93 0.19
CA ILE A 73 -9.70 -9.24 -0.99
C ILE A 73 -10.22 -9.91 -2.25
N GLU A 74 -10.54 -9.13 -3.27
CA GLU A 74 -10.87 -9.65 -4.60
C GLU A 74 -9.58 -9.83 -5.39
N LEU A 75 -9.26 -11.08 -5.74
CA LEU A 75 -8.02 -11.42 -6.46
C LEU A 75 -8.27 -11.40 -7.97
N PRO A 76 -7.36 -10.83 -8.77
CA PRO A 76 -7.46 -10.86 -10.22
C PRO A 76 -7.23 -12.27 -10.76
N SER A 77 -7.86 -12.59 -11.89
CA SER A 77 -7.55 -13.83 -12.61
C SER A 77 -6.13 -13.78 -13.18
N LEU A 78 -5.52 -14.96 -13.31
CA LEU A 78 -4.29 -15.16 -14.07
C LEU A 78 -4.57 -16.07 -15.24
N SER A 79 -4.39 -15.56 -16.46
CA SER A 79 -4.64 -16.31 -17.69
C SER A 79 -3.58 -16.03 -18.74
N SER A 80 -3.45 -16.94 -19.69
CA SER A 80 -2.68 -16.75 -20.92
C SER A 80 -3.59 -16.93 -22.12
N GLN A 81 -3.36 -16.13 -23.15
CA GLN A 81 -4.11 -16.18 -24.39
C GLN A 81 -3.19 -16.56 -25.55
N ALA A 82 -3.61 -17.54 -26.34
CA ALA A 82 -2.98 -17.94 -27.58
C ALA A 82 -4.03 -18.00 -28.70
N GLY A 83 -4.03 -17.01 -29.59
CA GLY A 83 -5.07 -16.84 -30.60
C GLY A 83 -6.44 -16.64 -29.93
N ASN A 84 -7.39 -17.51 -30.25
CA ASN A 84 -8.76 -17.47 -29.69
C ASN A 84 -8.91 -18.33 -28.41
N TYR A 85 -7.85 -18.95 -27.93
CA TYR A 85 -7.88 -19.79 -26.73
C TYR A 85 -7.37 -19.03 -25.51
N ILE A 86 -8.12 -19.10 -24.40
CA ILE A 86 -7.74 -18.53 -23.09
C ILE A 86 -7.59 -19.68 -22.12
N ALA A 87 -6.39 -19.82 -21.55
CA ALA A 87 -6.12 -20.77 -20.47
C ALA A 87 -6.01 -19.99 -19.14
N TYR A 88 -6.83 -20.37 -18.16
CA TYR A 88 -6.77 -19.80 -16.83
C TYR A 88 -5.89 -20.64 -15.93
N PHE A 89 -4.85 -20.06 -15.37
CA PHE A 89 -4.03 -20.63 -14.30
C PHE A 89 -4.69 -20.41 -12.95
N PHE A 90 -5.37 -19.27 -12.80
CA PHE A 90 -6.17 -18.92 -11.64
C PHE A 90 -7.38 -18.09 -12.10
N ARG A 91 -8.57 -18.40 -11.62
CA ARG A 91 -9.81 -17.73 -12.09
C ARG A 91 -10.13 -16.43 -11.38
N GLY A 92 -9.34 -16.07 -10.34
CA GLY A 92 -9.63 -14.92 -9.50
C GLY A 92 -10.76 -15.19 -8.52
N GLY A 93 -11.21 -14.13 -7.83
CA GLY A 93 -12.33 -14.15 -6.91
C GLY A 93 -11.98 -13.78 -5.48
N LYS A 94 -12.98 -13.86 -4.60
CA LYS A 94 -12.85 -13.47 -3.20
C LYS A 94 -11.95 -14.42 -2.41
N TRP A 95 -10.99 -13.85 -1.71
CA TRP A 95 -10.09 -14.54 -0.82
C TRP A 95 -10.22 -13.99 0.60
N GLN A 96 -10.47 -14.87 1.57
CA GLN A 96 -10.68 -14.47 2.97
C GLN A 96 -9.35 -14.22 3.65
N ILE A 97 -9.30 -13.16 4.47
CA ILE A 97 -8.13 -12.77 5.25
C ILE A 97 -8.36 -13.16 6.70
N GLU A 98 -7.54 -14.05 7.24
CA GLU A 98 -7.58 -14.47 8.64
C GLU A 98 -6.54 -13.74 9.49
N GLU A 99 -5.34 -13.52 8.92
CA GLU A 99 -4.24 -12.84 9.57
C GLU A 99 -3.54 -11.91 8.61
N VAL A 100 -3.06 -10.78 9.12
CA VAL A 100 -2.25 -9.80 8.38
C VAL A 100 -0.96 -9.53 9.16
N GLU A 101 0.17 -9.65 8.49
CA GLU A 101 1.47 -9.23 9.01
C GLU A 101 2.04 -8.15 8.08
N LEU A 102 2.66 -7.12 8.65
CA LEU A 102 3.22 -5.99 7.91
C LEU A 102 4.74 -6.04 7.96
N GLU A 103 5.39 -5.68 6.86
CA GLU A 103 6.85 -5.49 6.74
C GLU A 103 7.70 -6.60 7.37
N LYS A 104 7.22 -7.82 7.34
CA LYS A 104 7.92 -8.98 7.93
C LYS A 104 8.79 -9.66 6.88
N LYS A 105 10.04 -9.91 7.22
CA LYS A 105 10.98 -10.60 6.34
C LYS A 105 10.52 -12.02 6.01
N ILE A 106 10.48 -12.34 4.73
CA ILE A 106 10.27 -13.69 4.19
C ILE A 106 11.45 -14.00 3.27
N SER A 107 12.16 -15.12 3.54
CA SER A 107 13.37 -15.45 2.79
C SER A 107 14.35 -14.25 2.75
N ASP A 108 14.66 -13.71 1.59
CA ASP A 108 15.63 -12.62 1.39
C ASP A 108 15.00 -11.29 0.99
N PHE A 109 13.70 -11.12 1.21
CA PHE A 109 13.02 -9.85 0.96
C PHE A 109 11.96 -9.54 2.04
N ILE A 110 11.48 -8.31 2.03
CA ILE A 110 10.42 -7.83 2.92
C ILE A 110 9.26 -7.38 2.02
N PRO A 111 8.12 -8.09 2.01
CA PRO A 111 6.90 -7.61 1.38
C PRO A 111 6.24 -6.53 2.25
N ASP A 112 5.46 -5.65 1.63
CA ASP A 112 4.73 -4.63 2.37
C ASP A 112 3.68 -5.28 3.28
N ILE A 113 2.92 -6.26 2.74
CA ILE A 113 1.84 -6.92 3.47
C ILE A 113 1.88 -8.43 3.22
N ILE A 114 1.65 -9.19 4.27
CA ILE A 114 1.48 -10.65 4.23
C ILE A 114 0.06 -10.96 4.68
N LEU A 115 -0.72 -11.56 3.80
CA LEU A 115 -2.06 -12.05 4.10
C LEU A 115 -2.02 -13.56 4.28
N LYS A 116 -2.75 -14.08 5.29
CA LYS A 116 -2.83 -15.52 5.57
C LYS A 116 -4.26 -16.00 5.69
N LYS A 117 -4.47 -17.24 5.26
CA LYS A 117 -5.71 -18.00 5.41
C LYS A 117 -5.36 -19.48 5.61
N GLY A 118 -5.51 -19.96 6.82
CA GLY A 118 -5.03 -21.31 7.19
C GLY A 118 -3.53 -21.44 6.90
N ASN A 119 -3.17 -22.35 5.99
CA ASN A 119 -1.79 -22.56 5.54
C ASN A 119 -1.42 -21.75 4.28
N ASP A 120 -2.39 -21.08 3.68
CA ASP A 120 -2.16 -20.29 2.48
C ASP A 120 -1.61 -18.91 2.83
N THR A 121 -0.64 -18.45 2.07
CA THR A 121 -0.01 -17.14 2.22
C THR A 121 -0.06 -16.41 0.89
N LEU A 122 -0.47 -15.14 0.92
CA LEU A 122 -0.45 -14.22 -0.21
C LEU A 122 0.33 -12.98 0.19
N LEU A 123 1.28 -12.58 -0.64
CA LEU A 123 2.08 -11.38 -0.43
C LEU A 123 1.55 -10.23 -1.28
N ILE A 124 1.54 -9.04 -0.71
CA ILE A 124 1.13 -7.81 -1.39
C ILE A 124 2.29 -6.84 -1.40
N GLU A 125 2.55 -6.27 -2.57
CA GLU A 125 3.44 -5.14 -2.79
C GLU A 125 2.62 -3.93 -3.20
N ILE A 126 2.92 -2.77 -2.65
CA ILE A 126 2.22 -1.51 -2.94
C ILE A 126 3.08 -0.67 -3.88
N TYR A 127 2.62 -0.47 -5.10
CA TYR A 127 3.27 0.42 -6.05
C TYR A 127 2.67 1.84 -5.97
N VAL A 128 3.49 2.81 -5.58
CA VAL A 128 3.11 4.24 -5.60
C VAL A 128 3.98 5.03 -6.58
N THR A 129 5.29 4.99 -6.42
CA THR A 129 6.24 5.70 -7.31
C THR A 129 7.23 4.77 -7.99
N HIS A 130 7.52 3.63 -7.39
CA HIS A 130 8.46 2.65 -7.92
C HIS A 130 7.84 1.26 -7.84
N ALA A 131 7.66 0.66 -9.00
CA ALA A 131 7.26 -0.75 -9.11
C ALA A 131 8.36 -1.66 -8.55
N VAL A 132 7.99 -2.91 -8.24
CA VAL A 132 8.95 -3.92 -7.78
C VAL A 132 10.07 -4.08 -8.82
N ASP A 133 11.31 -3.88 -8.38
CA ASP A 133 12.48 -4.00 -9.24
C ASP A 133 12.82 -5.47 -9.59
N GLU A 134 13.67 -5.66 -10.61
CA GLU A 134 14.03 -7.00 -11.08
C GLU A 134 14.76 -7.84 -10.02
N ASN A 135 15.53 -7.23 -9.11
CA ASN A 135 16.21 -7.95 -8.05
C ASN A 135 15.19 -8.49 -7.03
N LYS A 136 14.22 -7.67 -6.62
CA LYS A 136 13.12 -8.10 -5.72
C LYS A 136 12.24 -9.16 -6.41
N LYS A 137 11.94 -9.01 -7.72
CA LYS A 137 11.20 -10.03 -8.49
C LYS A 137 11.89 -11.38 -8.49
N ASN A 138 13.21 -11.41 -8.71
CA ASN A 138 13.97 -12.66 -8.69
C ASN A 138 13.87 -13.35 -7.32
N LYS A 139 14.00 -12.61 -6.22
CA LYS A 139 13.83 -13.16 -4.86
C LYS A 139 12.41 -13.69 -4.61
N ILE A 140 11.40 -13.02 -5.14
CA ILE A 140 9.99 -13.45 -5.07
C ILE A 140 9.82 -14.79 -5.80
N ILE A 141 10.36 -14.90 -7.01
CA ILE A 141 10.30 -16.14 -7.82
C ILE A 141 11.02 -17.27 -7.10
N GLU A 142 12.21 -17.03 -6.55
CA GLU A 142 12.96 -18.03 -5.77
C GLU A 142 12.23 -18.48 -4.52
N ALA A 143 11.54 -17.57 -3.82
CA ALA A 143 10.72 -17.90 -2.66
C ALA A 143 9.47 -18.72 -3.03
N ASN A 144 9.08 -18.72 -4.31
CA ASN A 144 7.94 -19.46 -4.86
C ASN A 144 6.62 -19.25 -4.08
N LEU A 145 6.35 -18.00 -3.71
CA LEU A 145 5.12 -17.58 -3.03
C LEU A 145 4.26 -16.71 -3.95
N PRO A 146 2.92 -16.76 -3.84
CA PRO A 146 2.05 -15.89 -4.61
C PRO A 146 2.21 -14.43 -4.18
N VAL A 147 2.48 -13.55 -5.14
CA VAL A 147 2.68 -12.11 -4.90
C VAL A 147 1.89 -11.29 -5.90
N ILE A 148 1.13 -10.34 -5.38
CA ILE A 148 0.39 -9.34 -6.16
C ILE A 148 1.00 -7.96 -5.90
N GLU A 149 1.20 -7.18 -6.96
CA GLU A 149 1.46 -5.76 -6.89
C GLU A 149 0.15 -4.99 -7.08
N ILE A 150 -0.14 -4.07 -6.16
CA ILE A 150 -1.29 -3.17 -6.23
C ILE A 150 -0.80 -1.80 -6.67
N ASP A 151 -1.26 -1.35 -7.84
CA ASP A 151 -0.90 -0.06 -8.42
C ASP A 151 -1.74 1.08 -7.81
N LEU A 152 -1.12 1.86 -6.96
CA LEU A 152 -1.66 3.08 -6.36
C LEU A 152 -0.97 4.34 -6.90
N SER A 153 -0.20 4.25 -7.98
CA SER A 153 0.55 5.39 -8.54
C SER A 153 -0.33 6.53 -9.02
N GLY A 154 -1.52 6.21 -9.52
CA GLY A 154 -2.54 7.19 -9.93
C GLY A 154 -3.33 7.82 -8.79
N PHE A 155 -3.13 7.34 -7.55
CA PHE A 155 -3.95 7.73 -6.39
C PHE A 155 -3.30 8.80 -5.51
N VAL A 156 -2.26 9.48 -5.98
CA VAL A 156 -1.53 10.50 -5.23
C VAL A 156 -2.21 11.86 -5.36
N HIS A 157 -3.23 12.15 -4.52
CA HIS A 157 -3.91 13.43 -4.48
C HIS A 157 -3.81 14.08 -3.09
N ASP A 158 -3.75 15.43 -3.04
CA ASP A 158 -3.54 16.16 -1.79
C ASP A 158 -4.73 16.11 -0.81
N ASP A 159 -5.91 15.70 -1.28
CA ASP A 159 -7.17 15.68 -0.52
C ASP A 159 -7.68 14.27 -0.17
N MET A 160 -6.89 13.24 -0.40
CA MET A 160 -7.27 11.85 -0.23
C MET A 160 -7.48 11.47 1.24
N THR A 161 -8.57 10.78 1.52
CA THR A 161 -8.85 10.16 2.82
C THR A 161 -8.56 8.65 2.78
N LYS A 162 -8.46 8.03 3.95
CA LYS A 162 -8.34 6.57 4.05
C LYS A 162 -9.55 5.86 3.43
N GLU A 163 -10.74 6.43 3.52
CA GLU A 163 -11.96 5.84 2.96
C GLU A 163 -11.97 5.91 1.42
N ASP A 164 -11.47 7.00 0.83
CA ASP A 164 -11.29 7.08 -0.61
C ASP A 164 -10.32 6.01 -1.11
N LEU A 165 -9.22 5.79 -0.39
CA LEU A 165 -8.27 4.72 -0.70
C LEU A 165 -8.88 3.33 -0.55
N ARG A 166 -9.69 3.11 0.49
CA ARG A 166 -10.41 1.85 0.71
C ARG A 166 -11.34 1.53 -0.45
N LEU A 167 -12.12 2.51 -0.88
CA LEU A 167 -13.03 2.36 -2.02
C LEU A 167 -12.25 2.06 -3.31
N HIS A 168 -11.15 2.78 -3.53
CA HIS A 168 -10.26 2.54 -4.67
C HIS A 168 -9.69 1.11 -4.68
N LEU A 169 -9.18 0.64 -3.56
CA LEU A 169 -8.65 -0.73 -3.41
C LEU A 169 -9.69 -1.81 -3.72
N ARG A 170 -10.95 -1.56 -3.37
CA ARG A 170 -12.05 -2.52 -3.61
C ARG A 170 -12.57 -2.52 -5.04
N GLU A 171 -12.58 -1.37 -5.71
CA GLU A 171 -13.35 -1.21 -6.95
C GLU A 171 -12.49 -1.02 -8.19
N THR A 172 -11.36 -0.31 -8.08
CA THR A 172 -10.66 0.22 -9.24
C THR A 172 -9.15 0.04 -9.25
N ALA A 173 -8.53 -0.32 -8.14
CA ALA A 173 -7.09 -0.53 -8.07
C ALA A 173 -6.65 -1.65 -9.01
N ARG A 174 -5.63 -1.36 -9.82
CA ARG A 174 -5.03 -2.39 -10.67
C ARG A 174 -4.19 -3.32 -9.82
N MET A 175 -4.45 -4.61 -9.94
CA MET A 175 -3.72 -5.67 -9.26
C MET A 175 -3.08 -6.57 -10.30
N ASN A 176 -1.75 -6.73 -10.22
CA ASN A 176 -0.98 -7.53 -11.14
C ASN A 176 -0.24 -8.64 -10.40
N TRP A 177 -0.34 -9.87 -10.89
CA TRP A 177 0.48 -10.97 -10.38
C TRP A 177 1.96 -10.73 -10.73
N ILE A 178 2.82 -10.59 -9.72
CA ILE A 178 4.28 -10.64 -9.91
C ILE A 178 4.70 -12.10 -10.04
N HIS A 179 4.17 -12.95 -9.18
CA HIS A 179 4.41 -14.40 -9.20
C HIS A 179 3.20 -15.15 -8.67
N MET A 180 2.92 -16.27 -9.30
CA MET A 180 1.91 -17.24 -8.87
C MET A 180 2.53 -18.62 -8.99
N PRO A 181 2.75 -19.35 -7.88
CA PRO A 181 3.23 -20.72 -7.92
C PRO A 181 2.22 -21.57 -8.71
N ILE A 182 2.64 -22.08 -9.84
CA ILE A 182 1.85 -23.03 -10.63
C ILE A 182 2.26 -24.42 -10.13
N ALA A 183 1.35 -25.10 -9.43
CA ALA A 183 1.54 -26.51 -9.17
C ALA A 183 1.54 -27.23 -10.52
N ILE A 184 2.67 -27.80 -10.89
CA ILE A 184 2.72 -28.73 -12.01
C ILE A 184 1.99 -29.98 -11.52
N ILE A 185 0.75 -30.15 -12.00
CA ILE A 185 -0.03 -31.38 -11.79
C ILE A 185 0.52 -32.46 -12.69
#